data_184d76e6ed488b1599dce8184d09e7a0
#
_entry.id   184d76e6ed488b1599dce8184d09e7a0
#
_cell.length_a   1.000
_cell.length_b   1.000
_cell.length_c   1.000
_cell.angle_alpha   90.00
_cell.angle_beta   90.00
_cell.angle_gamma   90.00
#
_symmetry.space_group_name_H-M   'P 1'
#
loop_
_entity.id
_entity.type
_entity.pdbx_description
1 polymer ?
#
loop_
_entity_poly.entity_id
_entity_poly.type
_entity_poly.pdbx_seq_one_letter_code
_entity_poly.pdbx_strand_id
1 'polypeptide(L)'
;MEESTKSGIIRAIIIMVLAALIVLSVFVIITRNRKDPNTTTEDQELTEVQKITTLDLSKNYPQTPSTVVDLYARIMKVMYKQEYTDDEFKQMANVLAGTFDSELLANQSNWPDSLRNEVNEKRAGDYSIPNYEVLTSDLQEKRSNGEEIANVLAKINLRHGTHTTPYNYLFVLRKDSEGLWKILGWTISEATDTEK
;
A
#
# COMPACT_ATOMS: atom_id res chain seq x y z
N MET A 1 30.44 59.24 31.44
CA MET A 1 31.06 58.42 30.38
C MET A 1 30.74 56.90 30.49
N GLU A 2 30.06 56.40 31.50
CA GLU A 2 29.79 54.97 31.68
C GLU A 2 28.54 54.41 30.97
N GLU A 3 27.52 55.22 30.67
CA GLU A 3 26.27 54.74 30.04
C GLU A 3 26.44 54.41 28.55
N SER A 4 27.34 55.08 27.84
CA SER A 4 27.60 54.83 26.42
C SER A 4 28.25 53.47 26.17
N THR A 5 29.13 53.03 27.08
CA THR A 5 29.87 51.78 26.98
C THR A 5 28.97 50.56 27.26
N LYS A 6 28.04 50.68 28.23
CA LYS A 6 27.07 49.62 28.53
C LYS A 6 26.10 49.38 27.38
N SER A 7 25.63 50.43 26.71
CA SER A 7 24.76 50.32 25.51
C SER A 7 25.49 49.66 24.33
N GLY A 8 26.78 49.93 24.14
CA GLY A 8 27.58 49.28 23.10
C GLY A 8 27.78 47.77 23.34
N ILE A 9 28.04 47.39 24.59
CA ILE A 9 28.23 45.99 24.97
C ILE A 9 26.92 45.21 24.79
N ILE A 10 25.79 45.77 25.19
CA ILE A 10 24.47 45.12 25.05
C ILE A 10 24.14 44.88 23.56
N ARG A 11 24.39 45.89 22.68
CA ARG A 11 24.19 45.75 21.23
C ARG A 11 25.09 44.67 20.62
N ALA A 12 26.36 44.61 21.04
CA ALA A 12 27.30 43.59 20.58
C ALA A 12 26.82 42.15 20.97
N ILE A 13 26.32 41.99 22.20
CA ILE A 13 25.78 40.71 22.67
C ILE A 13 24.55 40.31 21.85
N ILE A 14 23.62 41.22 21.60
CA ILE A 14 22.42 40.94 20.80
C ILE A 14 22.79 40.51 19.37
N ILE A 15 23.75 41.23 18.75
CA ILE A 15 24.21 40.86 17.40
C ILE A 15 24.86 39.48 17.40
N MET A 16 25.66 39.15 18.42
CA MET A 16 26.31 37.83 18.53
C MET A 16 25.28 36.69 18.73
N VAL A 17 24.25 36.92 19.54
CA VAL A 17 23.15 35.94 19.71
C VAL A 17 22.36 35.75 18.43
N LEU A 18 22.02 36.83 17.70
CA LEU A 18 21.34 36.73 16.42
C LEU A 18 22.19 35.99 15.37
N ALA A 19 23.49 36.27 15.30
CA ALA A 19 24.39 35.55 14.41
C ALA A 19 24.47 34.07 14.74
N ALA A 20 24.52 33.69 16.03
CA ALA A 20 24.52 32.31 16.47
C ALA A 20 23.21 31.59 16.12
N LEU A 21 22.05 32.27 16.22
CA LEU A 21 20.75 31.71 15.82
C LEU A 21 20.66 31.52 14.30
N ILE A 22 21.21 32.41 13.50
CA ILE A 22 21.27 32.23 12.04
C ILE A 22 22.14 31.05 11.66
N VAL A 23 23.32 30.92 12.27
CA VAL A 23 24.21 29.77 12.02
C VAL A 23 23.56 28.47 12.44
N LEU A 24 22.85 28.41 13.58
CA LEU A 24 22.09 27.25 14.02
C LEU A 24 20.95 26.94 13.05
N SER A 25 20.22 27.90 12.56
CA SER A 25 19.14 27.71 11.59
C SER A 25 19.67 27.13 10.28
N VAL A 26 20.76 27.68 9.76
CA VAL A 26 21.42 27.18 8.55
C VAL A 26 21.98 25.78 8.78
N PHE A 27 22.57 25.53 9.94
CA PHE A 27 23.07 24.21 10.30
C PHE A 27 21.94 23.17 10.35
N VAL A 28 20.78 23.50 10.96
CA VAL A 28 19.61 22.61 11.02
C VAL A 28 19.05 22.37 9.61
N ILE A 29 18.99 23.40 8.74
CA ILE A 29 18.53 23.23 7.36
C ILE A 29 19.50 22.36 6.55
N ILE A 30 20.82 22.57 6.71
CA ILE A 30 21.85 21.79 6.01
C ILE A 30 21.88 20.34 6.53
N THR A 31 21.74 20.12 7.85
CA THR A 31 21.70 18.76 8.41
C THR A 31 20.41 18.02 8.10
N ARG A 32 19.28 18.72 7.99
CA ARG A 32 18.03 18.13 7.51
C ARG A 32 18.06 17.79 6.01
N ASN A 33 18.86 18.52 5.20
CA ASN A 33 18.98 18.30 3.76
C ASN A 33 20.24 17.51 3.34
N ARG A 34 21.15 17.22 4.26
CA ARG A 34 22.24 16.29 3.98
C ARG A 34 21.70 14.86 4.11
N LYS A 35 21.37 14.26 2.98
CA LYS A 35 21.61 12.82 2.82
C LYS A 35 23.13 12.65 2.97
N ASP A 36 23.56 12.10 4.08
CA ASP A 36 24.97 11.78 4.33
C ASP A 36 25.47 10.84 3.23
N PRO A 37 26.54 11.19 2.47
CA PRO A 37 27.11 10.29 1.48
C PRO A 37 27.95 9.16 2.11
N ASN A 38 27.88 8.97 3.43
CA ASN A 38 28.67 8.01 4.18
C ASN A 38 27.83 7.30 5.25
N THR A 39 26.59 6.95 4.95
CA THR A 39 25.90 5.92 5.71
C THR A 39 26.14 4.61 4.99
N THR A 40 26.97 3.77 5.60
CA THR A 40 26.96 2.32 5.43
C THR A 40 25.62 1.87 4.93
N THR A 41 25.56 1.06 3.91
CA THR A 41 24.40 0.35 3.38
C THR A 41 23.68 -0.35 4.55
N GLU A 42 22.93 0.40 5.36
CA GLU A 42 21.76 -0.16 5.98
C GLU A 42 20.83 -0.41 4.80
N ASP A 43 20.54 -1.68 4.55
CA ASP A 43 19.43 -2.09 3.69
C ASP A 43 18.21 -1.31 4.18
N GLN A 44 17.90 -0.16 3.57
CA GLN A 44 16.63 0.53 3.82
C GLN A 44 15.57 -0.42 3.30
N GLU A 45 15.02 -1.19 4.21
CA GLU A 45 13.92 -2.07 3.90
C GLU A 45 12.81 -1.24 3.24
N LEU A 46 12.54 -1.55 1.97
CA LEU A 46 11.51 -0.86 1.19
C LEU A 46 10.18 -0.88 1.95
N THR A 47 9.49 0.25 1.97
CA THR A 47 8.12 0.28 2.50
C THR A 47 7.21 -0.65 1.70
N GLU A 48 6.08 -1.06 2.26
CA GLU A 48 5.12 -1.90 1.53
C GLU A 48 4.59 -1.21 0.26
N VAL A 49 4.41 0.12 0.29
CA VAL A 49 4.08 0.91 -0.89
C VAL A 49 5.18 0.76 -1.95
N GLN A 50 6.44 0.95 -1.58
CA GLN A 50 7.57 0.82 -2.52
C GLN A 50 7.73 -0.61 -3.05
N LYS A 51 7.54 -1.64 -2.22
CA LYS A 51 7.56 -3.05 -2.65
C LYS A 51 6.51 -3.35 -3.72
N ILE A 52 5.32 -2.74 -3.61
CA ILE A 52 4.24 -2.94 -4.58
C ILE A 52 4.48 -2.09 -5.84
N THR A 53 4.80 -0.81 -5.68
CA THR A 53 4.96 0.12 -6.82
C THR A 53 6.15 -0.22 -7.71
N THR A 54 7.16 -0.89 -7.17
CA THR A 54 8.33 -1.38 -7.93
C THR A 54 8.18 -2.80 -8.46
N LEU A 55 7.04 -3.47 -8.20
CA LEU A 55 6.80 -4.83 -8.67
C LEU A 55 6.59 -4.86 -10.18
N ASP A 56 7.50 -5.53 -10.88
CA ASP A 56 7.40 -5.78 -12.33
C ASP A 56 6.74 -7.15 -12.57
N LEU A 57 5.44 -7.15 -12.87
CA LEU A 57 4.66 -8.37 -13.12
C LEU A 57 5.12 -9.13 -14.37
N SER A 58 5.82 -8.48 -15.30
CA SER A 58 6.36 -9.18 -16.48
C SER A 58 7.50 -10.15 -16.11
N LYS A 59 8.19 -9.89 -14.99
CA LYS A 59 9.32 -10.70 -14.51
C LYS A 59 8.95 -11.53 -13.27
N ASN A 60 8.09 -10.99 -12.42
CA ASN A 60 7.82 -11.53 -11.09
C ASN A 60 6.31 -11.73 -10.88
N TYR A 61 5.62 -12.35 -11.85
CA TYR A 61 4.20 -12.66 -11.71
C TYR A 61 3.97 -13.76 -10.65
N PRO A 62 2.96 -13.64 -9.78
CA PRO A 62 2.60 -14.68 -8.82
C PRO A 62 2.24 -16.00 -9.53
N GLN A 63 2.89 -17.11 -9.15
CA GLN A 63 2.82 -18.35 -9.90
C GLN A 63 1.62 -19.23 -9.54
N THR A 64 0.99 -19.00 -8.37
CA THR A 64 -0.13 -19.80 -7.89
C THR A 64 -1.38 -18.96 -7.68
N PRO A 65 -2.60 -19.53 -7.73
CA PRO A 65 -3.82 -18.79 -7.43
C PRO A 65 -3.78 -18.09 -6.07
N SER A 66 -3.26 -18.79 -5.05
CA SER A 66 -3.15 -18.24 -3.68
C SER A 66 -2.22 -17.04 -3.60
N THR A 67 -1.08 -17.04 -4.33
CA THR A 67 -0.15 -15.91 -4.35
C THR A 67 -0.69 -14.71 -5.13
N VAL A 68 -1.58 -14.94 -6.11
CA VAL A 68 -2.31 -13.85 -6.80
C VAL A 68 -3.29 -13.19 -5.84
N VAL A 69 -4.05 -13.98 -5.07
CA VAL A 69 -4.99 -13.48 -4.07
C VAL A 69 -4.26 -12.79 -2.91
N ASP A 70 -3.10 -13.30 -2.49
CA ASP A 70 -2.26 -12.65 -1.49
C ASP A 70 -1.82 -11.26 -1.96
N LEU A 71 -1.36 -11.14 -3.21
CA LEU A 71 -0.98 -9.85 -3.78
C LEU A 71 -2.17 -8.87 -3.81
N TYR A 72 -3.37 -9.33 -4.21
CA TYR A 72 -4.59 -8.53 -4.15
C TYR A 72 -4.86 -8.01 -2.73
N ALA A 73 -4.91 -8.91 -1.75
CA ALA A 73 -5.23 -8.57 -0.37
C ALA A 73 -4.17 -7.62 0.25
N ARG A 74 -2.90 -7.84 -0.08
CA ARG A 74 -1.78 -6.99 0.33
C ARG A 74 -1.91 -5.57 -0.23
N ILE A 75 -2.24 -5.42 -1.52
CA ILE A 75 -2.45 -4.11 -2.15
C ILE A 75 -3.63 -3.38 -1.49
N MET A 76 -4.77 -4.04 -1.32
CA MET A 76 -5.94 -3.45 -0.68
C MET A 76 -5.65 -3.02 0.76
N LYS A 77 -4.91 -3.84 1.54
CA LYS A 77 -4.48 -3.50 2.90
C LYS A 77 -3.63 -2.23 2.93
N VAL A 78 -2.70 -2.07 1.98
CA VAL A 78 -1.84 -0.88 1.85
C VAL A 78 -2.68 0.33 1.47
N MET A 79 -3.54 0.21 0.46
CA MET A 79 -4.39 1.31 -0.02
C MET A 79 -5.35 1.83 1.05
N TYR A 80 -5.85 0.97 1.94
CA TYR A 80 -6.81 1.39 2.96
C TYR A 80 -6.16 2.12 4.15
N LYS A 81 -4.86 1.97 4.38
CA LYS A 81 -4.26 2.48 5.62
C LYS A 81 -2.99 3.30 5.44
N GLN A 82 -2.12 2.97 4.47
CA GLN A 82 -0.82 3.63 4.37
C GLN A 82 -0.91 4.97 3.64
N GLU A 83 0.09 5.83 3.88
CA GLU A 83 0.23 7.06 3.12
C GLU A 83 0.97 6.78 1.81
N TYR A 84 0.47 7.35 0.73
CA TYR A 84 1.02 7.26 -0.61
C TYR A 84 0.63 8.47 -1.45
N THR A 85 1.41 8.75 -2.47
CA THR A 85 1.15 9.79 -3.47
C THR A 85 0.13 9.31 -4.52
N ASP A 86 -0.39 10.25 -5.31
CA ASP A 86 -1.26 9.92 -6.43
C ASP A 86 -0.60 9.04 -7.49
N ASP A 87 0.69 9.21 -7.71
CA ASP A 87 1.44 8.37 -8.66
C ASP A 87 1.66 6.96 -8.12
N GLU A 88 1.96 6.82 -6.82
CA GLU A 88 2.06 5.51 -6.16
C GLU A 88 0.70 4.79 -6.16
N PHE A 89 -0.41 5.51 -5.94
CA PHE A 89 -1.75 4.92 -6.08
C PHE A 89 -1.97 4.35 -7.48
N LYS A 90 -1.68 5.13 -8.54
CA LYS A 90 -1.82 4.68 -9.94
C LYS A 90 -0.95 3.46 -10.23
N GLN A 91 0.29 3.44 -9.72
CA GLN A 91 1.19 2.29 -9.86
C GLN A 91 0.61 1.05 -9.18
N MET A 92 0.14 1.16 -7.92
CA MET A 92 -0.51 0.06 -7.20
C MET A 92 -1.78 -0.42 -7.92
N ALA A 93 -2.60 0.51 -8.44
CA ALA A 93 -3.80 0.17 -9.22
C ALA A 93 -3.45 -0.56 -10.53
N ASN A 94 -2.34 -0.20 -11.19
CA ASN A 94 -1.86 -0.89 -12.38
C ASN A 94 -1.36 -2.31 -12.05
N VAL A 95 -0.63 -2.49 -10.93
CA VAL A 95 -0.24 -3.82 -10.46
C VAL A 95 -1.47 -4.66 -10.18
N LEU A 96 -2.48 -4.09 -9.51
CA LEU A 96 -3.73 -4.77 -9.20
C LEU A 96 -4.47 -5.18 -10.50
N ALA A 97 -4.62 -4.26 -11.46
CA ALA A 97 -5.22 -4.54 -12.77
C ALA A 97 -4.48 -5.66 -13.52
N GLY A 98 -3.16 -5.73 -13.38
CA GLY A 98 -2.36 -6.81 -13.97
C GLY A 98 -2.68 -8.20 -13.42
N THR A 99 -3.33 -8.30 -12.25
CA THR A 99 -3.80 -9.57 -11.68
C THR A 99 -5.23 -9.95 -12.10
N PHE A 100 -5.95 -9.04 -12.75
CA PHE A 100 -7.34 -9.27 -13.14
C PHE A 100 -7.44 -9.95 -14.51
N ASP A 101 -8.46 -10.76 -14.64
CA ASP A 101 -8.86 -11.31 -15.93
C ASP A 101 -9.40 -10.21 -16.86
N SER A 102 -9.23 -10.38 -18.14
CA SER A 102 -9.72 -9.42 -19.16
C SER A 102 -11.23 -9.17 -19.07
N GLU A 103 -12.00 -10.17 -18.70
CA GLU A 103 -13.45 -10.05 -18.50
C GLU A 103 -13.77 -9.20 -17.27
N LEU A 104 -13.06 -9.40 -16.15
CA LEU A 104 -13.21 -8.55 -14.96
C LEU A 104 -12.83 -7.11 -15.27
N LEU A 105 -11.71 -6.89 -15.99
CA LEU A 105 -11.26 -5.54 -16.36
C LEU A 105 -12.26 -4.84 -17.30
N ALA A 106 -12.83 -5.56 -18.28
CA ALA A 106 -13.82 -5.00 -19.20
C ALA A 106 -15.09 -4.53 -18.48
N ASN A 107 -15.41 -5.15 -17.33
CA ASN A 107 -16.55 -4.78 -16.49
C ASN A 107 -16.24 -3.66 -15.49
N GLN A 108 -14.96 -3.24 -15.35
CA GLN A 108 -14.57 -2.12 -14.51
C GLN A 108 -14.72 -0.78 -15.28
N SER A 109 -15.82 -0.08 -15.06
CA SER A 109 -15.96 1.26 -15.61
C SER A 109 -15.05 2.26 -14.89
N ASN A 110 -14.36 3.14 -15.65
CA ASN A 110 -13.52 4.21 -15.11
C ASN A 110 -12.37 3.75 -14.18
N TRP A 111 -11.74 2.62 -14.49
CA TRP A 111 -10.50 2.23 -13.81
C TRP A 111 -9.34 3.18 -14.16
N PRO A 112 -8.52 3.69 -13.21
CA PRO A 112 -8.50 3.36 -11.77
C PRO A 112 -9.33 4.29 -10.87
N ASP A 113 -10.10 5.21 -11.42
CA ASP A 113 -10.81 6.24 -10.65
C ASP A 113 -11.91 5.65 -9.77
N SER A 114 -12.59 4.59 -10.23
CA SER A 114 -13.59 3.87 -9.45
C SER A 114 -12.96 3.26 -8.17
N LEU A 115 -11.79 2.63 -8.29
CA LEU A 115 -11.04 2.12 -7.14
C LEU A 115 -10.62 3.26 -6.19
N ARG A 116 -10.17 4.40 -6.75
CA ARG A 116 -9.78 5.56 -5.94
C ARG A 116 -10.94 6.07 -5.10
N ASN A 117 -12.12 6.19 -5.71
CA ASN A 117 -13.31 6.65 -5.01
C ASN A 117 -13.71 5.69 -3.89
N GLU A 118 -13.69 4.38 -4.13
CA GLU A 118 -13.93 3.36 -3.11
C GLU A 118 -12.93 3.47 -1.95
N VAL A 119 -11.64 3.52 -2.27
CA VAL A 119 -10.58 3.62 -1.24
C VAL A 119 -10.74 4.90 -0.42
N ASN A 120 -11.00 6.03 -1.06
CA ASN A 120 -11.18 7.31 -0.37
C ASN A 120 -12.41 7.29 0.55
N GLU A 121 -13.53 6.71 0.09
CA GLU A 121 -14.74 6.53 0.91
C GLU A 121 -14.44 5.67 2.14
N LYS A 122 -13.77 4.53 1.96
CA LYS A 122 -13.39 3.64 3.06
C LYS A 122 -12.45 4.33 4.04
N ARG A 123 -11.44 5.05 3.56
CA ARG A 123 -10.51 5.81 4.44
C ARG A 123 -11.23 6.93 5.20
N ALA A 124 -12.09 7.68 4.53
CA ALA A 124 -12.88 8.74 5.17
C ALA A 124 -13.84 8.19 6.24
N GLY A 125 -14.33 6.96 6.05
CA GLY A 125 -15.15 6.24 7.03
C GLY A 125 -14.34 5.50 8.12
N ASP A 126 -13.02 5.75 8.25
CA ASP A 126 -12.12 5.06 9.22
C ASP A 126 -12.11 3.53 9.05
N TYR A 127 -12.22 3.05 7.80
CA TYR A 127 -12.04 1.64 7.50
C TYR A 127 -10.58 1.31 7.22
N SER A 128 -10.14 0.13 7.68
CA SER A 128 -8.80 -0.41 7.42
C SER A 128 -8.82 -1.94 7.41
N ILE A 129 -7.82 -2.55 6.77
CA ILE A 129 -7.60 -3.99 6.78
C ILE A 129 -6.40 -4.26 7.69
N PRO A 130 -6.60 -4.62 8.98
CA PRO A 130 -5.51 -4.87 9.91
C PRO A 130 -4.72 -6.12 9.51
N ASN A 131 -5.41 -7.18 9.12
CA ASN A 131 -4.82 -8.44 8.67
C ASN A 131 -5.74 -9.17 7.71
N TYR A 132 -5.18 -10.13 7.00
CA TYR A 132 -5.87 -11.08 6.15
C TYR A 132 -5.14 -12.43 6.19
N GLU A 133 -5.82 -13.48 5.78
CA GLU A 133 -5.28 -14.82 5.64
C GLU A 133 -5.80 -15.45 4.34
N VAL A 134 -4.90 -15.94 3.50
CA VAL A 134 -5.28 -16.71 2.32
C VAL A 134 -5.32 -18.17 2.71
N LEU A 135 -6.53 -18.73 2.75
CA LEU A 135 -6.79 -20.11 3.10
C LEU A 135 -6.66 -20.93 1.81
N THR A 136 -5.55 -21.61 1.65
CA THR A 136 -5.28 -22.40 0.45
C THR A 136 -6.25 -23.57 0.34
N SER A 137 -7.10 -23.52 -0.67
CA SER A 137 -7.75 -24.71 -1.22
C SER A 137 -7.57 -24.66 -2.73
N ASP A 138 -6.49 -25.22 -3.21
CA ASP A 138 -6.20 -25.33 -4.64
C ASP A 138 -7.11 -26.38 -5.30
N LEU A 139 -8.38 -26.07 -5.37
CA LEU A 139 -9.28 -26.83 -6.23
C LEU A 139 -9.10 -26.30 -7.65
N GLN A 140 -8.16 -26.87 -8.37
CA GLN A 140 -8.00 -26.63 -9.80
C GLN A 140 -9.00 -27.53 -10.53
N GLU A 141 -10.02 -26.94 -11.11
CA GLU A 141 -10.99 -27.68 -11.92
C GLU A 141 -10.80 -27.32 -13.40
N LYS A 142 -10.59 -28.34 -14.22
CA LYS A 142 -10.74 -28.19 -15.68
C LYS A 142 -12.22 -28.24 -16.03
N ARG A 143 -12.73 -27.14 -16.59
CA ARG A 143 -14.09 -27.12 -17.13
C ARG A 143 -14.16 -27.84 -18.47
N SER A 144 -15.37 -28.22 -18.89
CA SER A 144 -15.61 -28.93 -20.14
C SER A 144 -15.16 -28.18 -21.40
N ASN A 145 -14.99 -26.85 -21.32
CA ASN A 145 -14.46 -25.98 -22.38
C ASN A 145 -12.93 -25.90 -22.41
N GLY A 146 -12.23 -26.61 -21.53
CA GLY A 146 -10.77 -26.61 -21.45
C GLY A 146 -10.16 -25.49 -20.63
N GLU A 147 -10.95 -24.60 -20.02
CA GLU A 147 -10.45 -23.56 -19.12
C GLU A 147 -9.97 -24.14 -17.79
N GLU A 148 -8.83 -23.67 -17.31
CA GLU A 148 -8.36 -23.97 -15.96
C GLU A 148 -8.88 -22.90 -14.99
N ILE A 149 -9.65 -23.36 -13.99
CA ILE A 149 -10.27 -22.52 -12.96
C ILE A 149 -9.76 -22.94 -11.60
N ALA A 150 -9.50 -21.96 -10.73
CA ALA A 150 -9.16 -22.19 -9.33
C ALA A 150 -10.05 -21.35 -8.42
N ASN A 151 -10.44 -21.93 -7.30
CA ASN A 151 -11.13 -21.21 -6.23
C ASN A 151 -10.17 -21.02 -5.05
N VAL A 152 -10.08 -19.79 -4.54
CA VAL A 152 -9.23 -19.45 -3.40
C VAL A 152 -10.07 -18.73 -2.35
N LEU A 153 -10.10 -19.28 -1.14
CA LEU A 153 -10.75 -18.65 0.00
C LEU A 153 -9.74 -17.77 0.73
N ALA A 154 -10.11 -16.52 0.99
CA ALA A 154 -9.35 -15.62 1.84
C ALA A 154 -10.25 -15.04 2.95
N LYS A 155 -9.74 -14.97 4.17
CA LYS A 155 -10.38 -14.28 5.28
C LYS A 155 -9.75 -12.89 5.39
N ILE A 156 -10.54 -11.85 5.15
CA ILE A 156 -10.09 -10.46 5.24
C ILE A 156 -10.81 -9.80 6.40
N ASN A 157 -10.04 -9.31 7.37
CA ASN A 157 -10.60 -8.60 8.51
C ASN A 157 -10.74 -7.12 8.17
N LEU A 158 -11.95 -6.60 8.18
CA LEU A 158 -12.24 -5.18 7.97
C LEU A 158 -12.50 -4.52 9.32
N ARG A 159 -11.72 -3.50 9.65
CA ARG A 159 -11.89 -2.71 10.86
C ARG A 159 -12.56 -1.39 10.51
N HIS A 160 -13.57 -1.02 11.30
CA HIS A 160 -14.23 0.28 11.32
C HIS A 160 -14.14 0.86 12.73
N GLY A 161 -13.38 1.92 12.90
CA GLY A 161 -13.07 2.44 14.23
C GLY A 161 -12.38 1.38 15.11
N THR A 162 -13.05 1.00 16.21
CA THR A 162 -12.56 -0.03 17.15
C THR A 162 -13.11 -1.43 16.86
N HIS A 163 -14.09 -1.56 15.98
CA HIS A 163 -14.73 -2.84 15.67
C HIS A 163 -14.09 -3.51 14.46
N THR A 164 -13.84 -4.81 14.54
CA THR A 164 -13.28 -5.62 13.44
C THR A 164 -14.25 -6.73 13.08
N THR A 165 -14.63 -6.79 11.80
CA THR A 165 -15.52 -7.82 11.25
C THR A 165 -14.72 -8.68 10.27
N PRO A 166 -14.70 -10.01 10.45
CA PRO A 166 -14.11 -10.93 9.49
C PRO A 166 -15.06 -11.18 8.30
N TYR A 167 -14.51 -11.14 7.08
CA TYR A 167 -15.22 -11.49 5.86
C TYR A 167 -14.51 -12.60 5.14
N ASN A 168 -15.29 -13.56 4.62
CA ASN A 168 -14.81 -14.61 3.73
C ASN A 168 -14.95 -14.12 2.28
N TYR A 169 -13.83 -14.10 1.56
CA TYR A 169 -13.77 -13.79 0.14
C TYR A 169 -13.50 -15.11 -0.60
N LEU A 170 -14.42 -15.54 -1.43
CA LEU A 170 -14.20 -16.64 -2.34
C LEU A 170 -13.83 -16.07 -3.71
N PHE A 171 -12.54 -16.10 -4.04
CA PHE A 171 -12.02 -15.70 -5.33
C PHE A 171 -12.14 -16.84 -6.33
N VAL A 172 -12.53 -16.50 -7.55
CA VAL A 172 -12.48 -17.38 -8.72
C VAL A 172 -11.40 -16.84 -9.64
N LEU A 173 -10.44 -17.69 -9.97
CA LEU A 173 -9.35 -17.35 -10.89
C LEU A 173 -9.45 -18.25 -12.13
N ARG A 174 -9.05 -17.67 -13.27
CA ARG A 174 -8.91 -18.37 -14.54
C ARG A 174 -7.48 -18.23 -15.04
N LYS A 175 -6.97 -19.28 -15.65
CA LYS A 175 -5.66 -19.24 -16.29
C LYS A 175 -5.81 -18.64 -17.69
N ASP A 176 -5.00 -17.63 -17.98
CA ASP A 176 -5.00 -16.96 -19.29
C ASP A 176 -4.21 -17.76 -20.35
N SER A 177 -4.14 -17.23 -21.56
CA SER A 177 -3.42 -17.87 -22.68
C SER A 177 -1.90 -17.94 -22.47
N GLU A 178 -1.35 -17.15 -21.57
CA GLU A 178 0.07 -17.16 -21.19
C GLU A 178 0.35 -18.11 -20.02
N GLY A 179 -0.70 -18.77 -19.51
CA GLY A 179 -0.61 -19.70 -18.38
C GLY A 179 -0.58 -19.00 -17.02
N LEU A 180 -0.93 -17.71 -16.96
CA LEU A 180 -0.95 -16.91 -15.74
C LEU A 180 -2.34 -16.96 -15.08
N TRP A 181 -2.38 -17.12 -13.76
CA TRP A 181 -3.61 -17.07 -13.01
C TRP A 181 -4.14 -15.64 -12.85
N LYS A 182 -5.36 -15.38 -13.31
CA LYS A 182 -6.02 -14.07 -13.28
C LYS A 182 -7.30 -14.15 -12.47
N ILE A 183 -7.59 -13.12 -11.67
CA ILE A 183 -8.81 -13.01 -10.89
C ILE A 183 -9.98 -12.70 -11.84
N LEU A 184 -10.93 -13.64 -11.95
CA LEU A 184 -12.15 -13.49 -12.73
C LEU A 184 -13.25 -12.77 -11.94
N GLY A 185 -13.26 -12.93 -10.61
CA GLY A 185 -14.20 -12.30 -9.71
C GLY A 185 -14.13 -12.87 -8.31
N TRP A 186 -14.99 -12.35 -7.42
CA TRP A 186 -15.12 -12.87 -6.06
C TRP A 186 -16.53 -12.64 -5.50
N THR A 187 -16.86 -13.43 -4.48
CA THR A 187 -18.04 -13.23 -3.63
C THR A 187 -17.59 -12.98 -2.20
N ILE A 188 -18.40 -12.24 -1.43
CA ILE A 188 -18.10 -11.85 -0.06
C ILE A 188 -19.25 -12.27 0.84
N SER A 189 -18.92 -12.88 1.99
CA SER A 189 -19.86 -13.16 3.08
C SER A 189 -19.22 -12.85 4.42
N GLU A 190 -20.02 -12.45 5.40
CA GLU A 190 -19.49 -12.38 6.77
C GLU A 190 -19.08 -13.77 7.24
N ALA A 191 -17.91 -13.84 7.88
CA ALA A 191 -17.47 -15.11 8.47
C ALA A 191 -18.30 -15.31 9.74
N THR A 192 -19.25 -16.23 9.70
CA THR A 192 -19.91 -16.73 10.90
C THR A 192 -18.88 -17.52 11.70
N ASP A 193 -18.63 -17.10 12.95
CA ASP A 193 -17.91 -17.94 13.90
C ASP A 193 -18.75 -19.22 14.11
N THR A 194 -18.34 -20.30 13.45
CA THR A 194 -18.87 -21.61 13.78
C THR A 194 -18.26 -21.96 15.13
N GLU A 195 -18.98 -21.66 16.20
CA GLU A 195 -18.65 -22.16 17.54
C GLU A 195 -18.45 -23.68 17.45
N LYS A 196 -17.27 -24.10 17.90
CA LYS A 196 -17.00 -25.49 18.23
C LYS A 196 -17.49 -25.81 19.63
#